data_951c1a7798c974df5a1c4cc682501107
#
_entry.id   951c1a7798c974df5a1c4cc682501107
#
_cell.length_a   1.000
_cell.length_b   1.000
_cell.length_c   1.000
_cell.angle_alpha   90.00
_cell.angle_beta   90.00
_cell.angle_gamma   90.00
#
_symmetry.space_group_name_H-M   'P 1'
#
loop_
_entity.id
_entity.type
_entity.pdbx_description
1 polymer ?
#
loop_
_entity_poly.entity_id
_entity_poly.type
_entity_poly.pdbx_seq_one_letter_code
_entity_poly.pdbx_strand_id
1 'polypeptide(L)'
;MGSFHSANISRYYPDMFGYVGLFSGAASKNEKSNCPVYTDFEGKLKVQFEKKPLLYYIACGKTDFVYQGVSDYRKLLDDNGYKYEYYESDGGHIWRNWRIYLTEFAPKLFKWQL
;
A
#
# COMPACT_ATOMS: atom_id res chain seq x y z
N MET A 1 11.60 -3.13 0.30
CA MET A 1 11.30 -3.69 -1.04
C MET A 1 9.99 -4.45 -1.09
N GLY A 2 9.66 -5.22 -0.07
CA GLY A 2 8.42 -6.00 -0.06
C GLY A 2 7.17 -5.16 -0.26
N SER A 3 7.09 -3.98 0.35
CA SER A 3 5.95 -3.08 0.16
C SER A 3 5.85 -2.57 -1.27
N PHE A 4 6.97 -2.23 -1.88
CA PHE A 4 7.02 -1.81 -3.26
C PHE A 4 6.50 -2.91 -4.19
N HIS A 5 6.96 -4.15 -3.98
CA HIS A 5 6.48 -5.29 -4.77
C HIS A 5 5.00 -5.57 -4.53
N SER A 6 4.56 -5.52 -3.28
CA SER A 6 3.16 -5.76 -2.94
C SER A 6 2.24 -4.72 -3.59
N ALA A 7 2.62 -3.45 -3.55
CA ALA A 7 1.84 -2.40 -4.19
C ALA A 7 1.76 -2.60 -5.70
N ASN A 8 2.89 -2.92 -6.34
CA ASN A 8 2.93 -3.09 -7.79
C ASN A 8 2.20 -4.34 -8.26
N ILE A 9 2.40 -5.48 -7.58
CA ILE A 9 1.76 -6.74 -7.96
C ILE A 9 0.24 -6.66 -7.77
N SER A 10 -0.21 -6.12 -6.64
CA SER A 10 -1.64 -6.02 -6.37
C SER A 10 -2.34 -5.09 -7.35
N ARG A 11 -1.66 -4.03 -7.80
CA ARG A 11 -2.20 -3.13 -8.81
C ARG A 11 -2.25 -3.80 -10.19
N TYR A 12 -1.24 -4.58 -10.52
CA TYR A 12 -1.17 -5.24 -11.82
C TYR A 12 -2.19 -6.38 -11.95
N TYR A 13 -2.51 -7.06 -10.85
CA TYR A 13 -3.50 -8.13 -10.80
C TYR A 13 -4.64 -7.77 -9.84
N PRO A 14 -5.50 -6.82 -10.23
CA PRO A 14 -6.48 -6.24 -9.29
C PRO A 14 -7.57 -7.21 -8.82
N ASP A 15 -7.77 -8.32 -9.52
CA ASP A 15 -8.76 -9.32 -9.15
C ASP A 15 -8.20 -10.39 -8.21
N MET A 16 -6.89 -10.42 -7.99
CA MET A 16 -6.23 -11.52 -7.28
C MET A 16 -6.16 -11.31 -5.77
N PHE A 17 -6.03 -10.07 -5.32
CA PHE A 17 -5.72 -9.78 -3.91
C PHE A 17 -6.82 -8.93 -3.28
N GLY A 18 -7.51 -9.51 -2.28
CA GLY A 18 -8.48 -8.77 -1.49
C GLY A 18 -7.86 -8.02 -0.32
N TYR A 19 -6.68 -8.43 0.12
CA TYR A 19 -5.98 -7.84 1.27
C TYR A 19 -4.58 -7.42 0.85
N VAL A 20 -4.24 -6.15 1.08
CA VAL A 20 -2.93 -5.60 0.75
C VAL A 20 -2.39 -4.86 1.97
N GLY A 21 -1.20 -5.22 2.42
CA GLY A 21 -0.52 -4.56 3.52
C GLY A 21 0.82 -4.01 3.05
N LEU A 22 1.02 -2.71 3.19
CA LEU A 22 2.26 -2.04 2.81
C LEU A 22 2.94 -1.52 4.07
N PHE A 23 4.03 -2.14 4.46
CA PHE A 23 4.79 -1.78 5.66
C PHE A 23 6.06 -1.05 5.25
N SER A 24 6.17 0.22 5.58
CA SER A 24 7.35 1.05 5.33
C SER A 24 7.70 1.11 3.84
N GLY A 25 6.74 1.43 3.02
CA GLY A 25 6.97 1.61 1.60
C GLY A 25 5.68 1.77 0.82
N ALA A 26 5.83 2.22 -0.41
CA ALA A 26 4.71 2.42 -1.31
C ALA A 26 5.21 2.38 -2.76
N ALA A 27 4.32 2.58 -3.70
CA ALA A 27 4.66 2.67 -5.11
C ALA A 27 4.60 4.11 -5.60
N SER A 28 5.25 4.39 -6.70
CA SER A 28 5.17 5.67 -7.39
C SER A 28 5.18 5.44 -8.89
N LYS A 29 4.81 6.46 -9.63
CA LYS A 29 4.87 6.41 -11.10
C LYS A 29 6.30 6.17 -11.57
N ASN A 30 6.45 5.34 -12.59
CA ASN A 30 7.72 5.16 -13.27
C ASN A 30 7.51 5.37 -14.77
N GLU A 31 7.51 6.63 -15.18
CA GLU A 31 7.22 7.03 -16.56
C GLU A 31 8.32 6.61 -17.54
N LYS A 32 9.50 6.31 -17.03
CA LYS A 32 10.64 5.94 -17.88
C LYS A 32 10.69 4.45 -18.19
N SER A 33 9.89 3.64 -17.53
CA SER A 33 9.91 2.19 -17.71
C SER A 33 8.90 1.77 -18.77
N ASN A 34 9.33 0.83 -19.62
CA ASN A 34 8.43 0.18 -20.58
C ASN A 34 7.85 -1.13 -20.05
N CYS A 35 8.17 -1.47 -18.82
CA CYS A 35 7.65 -2.69 -18.19
C CYS A 35 6.13 -2.58 -17.99
N PRO A 36 5.34 -3.57 -18.42
CA PRO A 36 3.88 -3.50 -18.29
C PRO A 36 3.38 -3.27 -16.85
N VAL A 37 4.15 -3.70 -15.86
CA VAL A 37 3.80 -3.52 -14.44
C VAL A 37 3.73 -2.03 -14.07
N TYR A 38 4.56 -1.20 -14.69
CA TYR A 38 4.67 0.22 -14.35
C TYR A 38 3.93 1.15 -15.31
N THR A 39 3.45 0.65 -16.44
CA THR A 39 2.74 1.48 -17.41
C THR A 39 1.32 1.78 -16.93
N ASP A 40 0.80 2.95 -17.31
CA ASP A 40 -0.55 3.39 -16.96
C ASP A 40 -0.84 3.26 -15.46
N PHE A 41 0.02 3.83 -14.64
CA PHE A 41 -0.05 3.74 -13.19
C PHE A 41 -1.43 4.19 -12.67
N GLU A 42 -1.89 5.35 -13.09
CA GLU A 42 -3.14 5.92 -12.57
C GLU A 42 -4.36 5.12 -13.02
N GLY A 43 -4.40 4.68 -14.27
CA GLY A 43 -5.50 3.89 -14.79
C GLY A 43 -5.61 2.53 -14.11
N LYS A 44 -4.47 1.87 -13.89
CA LYS A 44 -4.44 0.57 -13.20
C LYS A 44 -4.80 0.72 -11.71
N LEU A 45 -4.36 1.80 -11.08
CA LEU A 45 -4.72 2.08 -9.69
C LEU A 45 -6.22 2.29 -9.56
N LYS A 46 -6.81 3.02 -10.49
CA LYS A 46 -8.27 3.23 -10.53
C LYS A 46 -9.01 1.90 -10.62
N VAL A 47 -8.58 1.01 -11.50
CA VAL A 47 -9.20 -0.32 -11.65
C VAL A 47 -9.08 -1.10 -10.34
N GLN A 48 -7.92 -1.08 -9.71
CA GLN A 48 -7.71 -1.78 -8.44
C GLN A 48 -8.73 -1.32 -7.39
N PHE A 49 -8.93 -0.03 -7.23
CA PHE A 49 -9.86 0.48 -6.23
C PHE A 49 -11.33 0.38 -6.66
N GLU A 50 -11.62 0.30 -7.93
CA GLU A 50 -12.96 -0.02 -8.43
C GLU A 50 -13.37 -1.47 -8.07
N LYS A 51 -12.40 -2.39 -7.99
CA LYS A 51 -12.63 -3.76 -7.54
C LYS A 51 -12.89 -3.85 -6.02
N LYS A 52 -12.74 -2.74 -5.30
CA LYS A 52 -13.03 -2.61 -3.86
C LYS A 52 -12.28 -3.64 -3.03
N PRO A 53 -10.95 -3.47 -2.85
CA PRO A 53 -10.20 -4.35 -1.95
C PRO A 53 -10.88 -4.43 -0.58
N LEU A 54 -10.88 -5.62 0.01
CA LEU A 54 -11.44 -5.81 1.35
C LEU A 54 -10.65 -5.03 2.40
N LEU A 55 -9.35 -4.92 2.20
CA LEU A 55 -8.48 -4.11 3.06
C LEU A 55 -7.25 -3.68 2.28
N TYR A 56 -7.00 -2.39 2.23
CA TYR A 56 -5.76 -1.81 1.72
C TYR A 56 -5.15 -1.04 2.89
N TYR A 57 -4.04 -1.56 3.42
CA TYR A 57 -3.47 -1.09 4.69
C TYR A 57 -2.06 -0.57 4.45
N ILE A 58 -1.78 0.62 4.98
CA ILE A 58 -0.47 1.26 4.85
C ILE A 58 0.03 1.60 6.25
N ALA A 59 1.29 1.28 6.54
CA ALA A 59 1.92 1.62 7.81
C ALA A 59 3.32 2.16 7.58
N CYS A 60 3.69 3.21 8.32
CA CYS A 60 5.01 3.81 8.19
C CYS A 60 5.39 4.56 9.46
N GLY A 61 6.68 4.61 9.76
CA GLY A 61 7.20 5.37 10.88
C GLY A 61 7.47 6.82 10.50
N LYS A 62 7.29 7.74 11.46
CA LYS A 62 7.45 9.17 11.23
C LYS A 62 8.86 9.57 10.79
N THR A 63 9.85 8.83 11.24
CA THR A 63 11.27 9.13 10.92
C THR A 63 11.87 8.14 9.94
N ASP A 64 11.02 7.34 9.28
CA ASP A 64 11.46 6.41 8.24
C ASP A 64 11.90 7.20 7.01
N PHE A 65 12.99 6.77 6.36
CA PHE A 65 13.47 7.46 5.16
C PHE A 65 12.50 7.38 3.99
N VAL A 66 11.57 6.42 4.00
CA VAL A 66 10.54 6.30 2.96
C VAL A 66 9.25 7.06 3.30
N TYR A 67 9.24 7.79 4.42
CA TYR A 67 8.02 8.46 4.91
C TYR A 67 7.45 9.41 3.86
N GLN A 68 8.30 10.19 3.19
CA GLN A 68 7.83 11.14 2.18
C GLN A 68 7.16 10.43 1.01
N GLY A 69 7.74 9.33 0.54
CA GLY A 69 7.16 8.54 -0.55
C GLY A 69 5.82 7.94 -0.16
N VAL A 70 5.70 7.46 1.07
CA VAL A 70 4.43 6.94 1.60
C VAL A 70 3.40 8.05 1.70
N SER A 71 3.79 9.23 2.18
CA SER A 71 2.89 10.38 2.27
C SER A 71 2.38 10.83 0.91
N ASP A 72 3.25 10.85 -0.08
CA ASP A 72 2.88 11.20 -1.46
C ASP A 72 1.88 10.19 -2.04
N TYR A 73 2.09 8.92 -1.78
CA TYR A 73 1.19 7.87 -2.23
C TYR A 73 -0.18 7.99 -1.56
N ARG A 74 -0.20 8.24 -0.25
CA ARG A 74 -1.44 8.46 0.49
C ARG A 74 -2.20 9.68 -0.03
N LYS A 75 -1.48 10.75 -0.35
CA LYS A 75 -2.10 11.94 -0.93
C LYS A 75 -2.77 11.61 -2.27
N LEU A 76 -2.11 10.82 -3.09
CA LEU A 76 -2.68 10.38 -4.36
C LEU A 76 -3.97 9.58 -4.14
N LEU A 77 -3.98 8.67 -3.17
CA LEU A 77 -5.17 7.89 -2.84
C LEU A 77 -6.30 8.79 -2.31
N ASP A 78 -5.96 9.73 -1.43
CA ASP A 78 -6.94 10.68 -0.86
C ASP A 78 -7.55 11.56 -1.94
N ASP A 79 -6.72 12.09 -2.84
CA ASP A 79 -7.18 12.97 -3.92
C ASP A 79 -8.15 12.28 -4.87
N ASN A 80 -8.05 10.97 -5.00
CA ASN A 80 -8.93 10.17 -5.85
C ASN A 80 -10.09 9.52 -5.08
N GLY A 81 -10.17 9.73 -3.78
CA GLY A 81 -11.24 9.16 -2.96
C GLY A 81 -11.12 7.65 -2.75
N TYR A 82 -9.95 7.08 -2.90
CA TYR A 82 -9.71 5.66 -2.69
C TYR A 82 -9.63 5.35 -1.20
N LYS A 83 -10.27 4.27 -0.75
CA LYS A 83 -10.32 3.91 0.66
C LYS A 83 -9.15 3.04 1.06
N TYR A 84 -8.48 3.43 2.15
CA TYR A 84 -7.40 2.64 2.73
C TYR A 84 -7.35 2.93 4.23
N GLU A 85 -6.66 2.07 5.00
CA GLU A 85 -6.36 2.32 6.40
C GLU A 85 -4.90 2.67 6.55
N TYR A 86 -4.59 3.58 7.47
CA TYR A 86 -3.22 4.02 7.70
C TYR A 86 -2.88 3.93 9.18
N TYR A 87 -1.69 3.43 9.47
CA TYR A 87 -1.13 3.40 10.81
C TYR A 87 0.25 4.07 10.79
N GLU A 88 0.44 5.07 11.65
CA GLU A 88 1.71 5.78 11.75
C GLU A 88 2.33 5.48 13.10
N SER A 89 3.56 5.00 13.10
CA SER A 89 4.32 4.73 14.31
C SER A 89 5.40 5.77 14.52
N ASP A 90 5.97 5.79 15.71
CA ASP A 90 7.22 6.48 15.95
C ASP A 90 8.37 5.66 15.36
N GLY A 91 9.51 6.32 15.14
CA GLY A 91 10.72 5.65 14.70
C GLY A 91 10.78 5.41 13.21
N GLY A 92 11.75 4.62 12.79
CA GLY A 92 12.14 4.48 11.40
C GLY A 92 11.94 3.07 10.85
N HIS A 93 12.81 2.74 9.93
CA HIS A 93 12.78 1.51 9.12
C HIS A 93 13.42 0.36 9.88
N ILE A 94 12.73 -0.17 10.91
CA ILE A 94 13.30 -1.15 11.84
C ILE A 94 12.32 -2.29 12.13
N TRP A 95 12.88 -3.44 12.54
CA TRP A 95 12.12 -4.65 12.83
C TRP A 95 11.03 -4.47 13.89
N ARG A 96 11.29 -3.66 14.91
CA ARG A 96 10.29 -3.38 15.95
C ARG A 96 9.01 -2.84 15.33
N ASN A 97 9.13 -1.89 14.42
CA ASN A 97 7.97 -1.29 13.77
C ASN A 97 7.26 -2.30 12.86
N TRP A 98 8.00 -3.11 12.12
CA TRP A 98 7.37 -4.11 11.24
C TRP A 98 6.58 -5.15 12.04
N ARG A 99 7.07 -5.55 13.20
CA ARG A 99 6.32 -6.44 14.09
C ARG A 99 5.04 -5.77 14.61
N ILE A 100 5.10 -4.48 14.94
CA ILE A 100 3.94 -3.71 15.36
C ILE A 100 2.91 -3.67 14.22
N TYR A 101 3.35 -3.39 13.01
CA TYR A 101 2.46 -3.32 11.85
C TYR A 101 1.77 -4.65 11.59
N LEU A 102 2.50 -5.74 11.68
CA LEU A 102 1.91 -7.06 11.50
C LEU A 102 0.89 -7.36 12.60
N THR A 103 1.19 -6.97 13.83
CA THR A 103 0.28 -7.16 14.97
C THR A 103 -1.03 -6.37 14.77
N GLU A 104 -0.96 -5.17 14.17
CA GLU A 104 -2.14 -4.37 13.87
C GLU A 104 -2.89 -4.87 12.65
N PHE A 105 -2.17 -5.35 11.66
CA PHE A 105 -2.74 -5.75 10.36
C PHE A 105 -3.38 -7.14 10.41
N ALA A 106 -2.70 -8.13 10.96
CA ALA A 106 -3.14 -9.51 10.90
C ALA A 106 -4.55 -9.75 11.50
N PRO A 107 -4.92 -9.13 12.64
CA PRO A 107 -6.27 -9.31 13.17
C PRO A 107 -7.38 -8.75 12.29
N LYS A 108 -7.05 -7.91 11.31
CA LYS A 108 -8.04 -7.32 10.40
C LYS A 108 -8.36 -8.23 9.21
N LEU A 109 -7.58 -9.29 9.02
CA LEU A 109 -7.76 -10.20 7.90
C LEU A 109 -8.93 -11.15 8.14
N PHE A 110 -9.73 -11.37 7.11
CA PHE A 110 -10.81 -12.37 7.11
C PHE A 110 -11.92 -12.11 8.13
N LYS A 111 -12.05 -10.91 8.65
CA LYS A 111 -13.10 -10.58 9.65
C LYS A 111 -14.51 -10.59 9.08
N TRP A 112 -14.64 -10.41 7.78
CA TRP A 112 -15.94 -10.38 7.13
C TRP A 112 -16.72 -11.69 7.24
N GLN A 113 -16.04 -12.75 7.64
CA GLN A 113 -16.66 -14.08 7.81
C GLN A 113 -17.45 -14.19 9.11
N LEU A 114 -17.25 -13.27 10.00
CA LEU A 114 -17.89 -13.30 11.32
C LEU A 114 -19.23 -12.55 11.27
#